data_ca24c0a3061b9572662026deb88df2e3
#
_entry.id   ca24c0a3061b9572662026deb88df2e3
#
_cell.length_a   1.000
_cell.length_b   1.000
_cell.length_c   1.000
_cell.angle_alpha   90.00
_cell.angle_beta   90.00
_cell.angle_gamma   90.00
#
_symmetry.space_group_name_H-M   'P 1'
#
loop_
_entity.id
_entity.type
_entity.pdbx_description
1 polymer ?
#
loop_
_entity_poly.entity_id
_entity_poly.type
_entity_poly.pdbx_seq_one_letter_code
_entity_poly.pdbx_strand_id
1 'polypeptide(L)'
;TIRRGSELIATESFDAIYREAVRPGEKSATGAPVAAPKDAAWSVPKHLSSPLVFRYSAVTWNAHRIHYDTDYARDEEGYPATVQNGGLTM
;
A
#
# COMPACT_ATOMS: atom_id res chain seq x y z
N THR A 1 19.00 3.56 -2.57
CA THR A 1 20.07 2.69 -3.11
C THR A 1 20.74 1.96 -1.95
N ILE A 2 20.81 0.64 -2.01
CA ILE A 2 21.43 -0.25 -1.01
C ILE A 2 22.73 -0.80 -1.58
N ARG A 3 23.81 -0.72 -0.80
CA ARG A 3 25.14 -1.20 -1.20
C ARG A 3 25.75 -2.10 -0.13
N ARG A 4 26.56 -3.05 -0.55
CA ARG A 4 27.47 -3.85 0.29
C ARG A 4 28.91 -3.56 -0.17
N GLY A 5 29.61 -2.66 0.55
CA GLY A 5 30.88 -2.10 0.08
C GLY A 5 30.69 -1.30 -1.22
N SER A 6 31.42 -1.65 -2.27
CA SER A 6 31.27 -1.03 -3.61
C SER A 6 30.17 -1.63 -4.45
N GLU A 7 29.65 -2.81 -4.10
CA GLU A 7 28.63 -3.53 -4.85
C GLU A 7 27.24 -2.88 -4.69
N LEU A 8 26.56 -2.58 -5.79
CA LEU A 8 25.17 -2.16 -5.79
C LEU A 8 24.26 -3.38 -5.65
N ILE A 9 23.51 -3.48 -4.54
CA ILE A 9 22.60 -4.61 -4.28
C ILE A 9 21.19 -4.29 -4.74
N ALA A 10 20.67 -3.09 -4.44
CA ALA A 10 19.32 -2.68 -4.80
C ALA A 10 19.19 -1.18 -4.97
N THR A 11 18.28 -0.79 -5.84
CA THR A 11 17.79 0.59 -5.98
C THR A 11 16.30 0.59 -5.74
N GLU A 12 15.85 1.49 -4.88
CA GLU A 12 14.45 1.77 -4.63
C GLU A 12 14.13 3.19 -5.11
N SER A 13 13.03 3.32 -5.83
CA SER A 13 12.45 4.62 -6.21
C SER A 13 11.07 4.74 -5.58
N PHE A 14 10.77 5.90 -5.02
CA PHE A 14 9.48 6.20 -4.43
C PHE A 14 8.89 7.44 -5.10
N ASP A 15 7.72 7.27 -5.71
CA ASP A 15 6.98 8.35 -6.34
C ASP A 15 5.74 8.67 -5.49
N ALA A 16 5.61 9.92 -5.05
CA ALA A 16 4.44 10.39 -4.30
C ALA A 16 3.54 11.22 -5.24
N ILE A 17 2.30 10.76 -5.41
CA ILE A 17 1.30 11.45 -6.21
C ILE A 17 0.35 12.19 -5.27
N TYR A 18 0.34 13.50 -5.33
CA TYR A 18 -0.61 14.33 -4.61
C TYR A 18 -1.85 14.57 -5.49
N ARG A 19 -3.02 14.43 -4.91
CA ARG A 19 -4.29 14.69 -5.57
C ARG A 19 -5.21 15.46 -4.65
N GLU A 20 -6.24 16.07 -5.19
CA GLU A 20 -7.30 16.66 -4.39
C GLU A 20 -8.03 15.59 -3.56
N ALA A 21 -8.54 16.00 -2.41
CA ALA A 21 -9.34 15.13 -1.57
C ALA A 21 -10.59 14.64 -2.33
N VAL A 22 -10.92 13.37 -2.15
CA VAL A 22 -12.17 12.79 -2.68
C VAL A 22 -13.34 13.41 -1.93
N ARG A 23 -14.38 13.81 -2.64
CA ARG A 23 -15.60 14.34 -1.98
C ARG A 23 -16.33 13.21 -1.28
N PRO A 24 -16.98 13.49 -0.13
CA PRO A 24 -17.79 12.48 0.55
C PRO A 24 -18.77 11.81 -0.42
N GLY A 25 -18.77 10.48 -0.48
CA GLY A 25 -19.61 9.68 -1.37
C GLY A 25 -19.09 9.50 -2.81
N GLU A 26 -18.01 10.17 -3.21
CA GLU A 26 -17.33 9.86 -4.47
C GLU A 26 -16.44 8.63 -4.32
N LYS A 27 -16.43 7.78 -5.35
CA LYS A 27 -15.47 6.66 -5.39
C LYS A 27 -14.10 7.18 -5.79
N SER A 28 -13.10 6.77 -5.06
CA SER A 28 -11.71 7.00 -5.48
C SER A 28 -11.50 6.42 -6.88
N ALA A 29 -10.99 7.25 -7.80
CA ALA A 29 -10.64 6.79 -9.15
C ALA A 29 -9.46 5.80 -9.03
N THR A 30 -9.77 4.52 -9.01
CA THR A 30 -8.75 3.48 -9.20
C THR A 30 -8.51 3.35 -10.70
N GLY A 31 -7.26 3.51 -11.14
CA GLY A 31 -6.88 3.23 -12.52
C GLY A 31 -7.24 1.80 -12.92
N ALA A 32 -7.25 1.52 -14.22
CA ALA A 32 -7.46 0.15 -14.69
C ALA A 32 -6.42 -0.80 -14.04
N PRO A 33 -6.84 -1.98 -13.58
CA PRO A 33 -5.91 -2.95 -13.01
C PRO A 33 -4.80 -3.29 -14.01
N VAL A 34 -3.56 -3.14 -13.57
CA VAL A 34 -2.40 -3.60 -14.35
C VAL A 34 -2.20 -5.08 -14.04
N ALA A 35 -2.10 -5.90 -15.07
CA ALA A 35 -1.85 -7.33 -14.88
C ALA A 35 -0.49 -7.53 -14.21
N ALA A 36 -0.45 -8.42 -13.21
CA ALA A 36 0.81 -8.79 -12.58
C ALA A 36 1.70 -9.54 -13.57
N PRO A 37 3.04 -9.35 -13.52
CA PRO A 37 3.98 -10.16 -14.29
C PRO A 37 3.78 -11.65 -14.01
N LYS A 38 3.87 -12.48 -15.05
CA LYS A 38 3.68 -13.95 -14.94
C LYS A 38 5.00 -14.72 -14.88
N ASP A 39 6.13 -14.03 -15.00
CA ASP A 39 7.49 -14.56 -15.08
C ASP A 39 8.28 -14.39 -13.78
N ALA A 40 7.61 -14.28 -12.66
CA ALA A 40 8.24 -14.18 -11.36
C ALA A 40 9.08 -15.45 -11.08
N ALA A 41 10.35 -15.28 -10.73
CA ALA A 41 11.25 -16.39 -10.40
C ALA A 41 10.80 -17.15 -9.13
N TRP A 42 10.09 -16.49 -8.25
CA TRP A 42 9.45 -17.08 -7.06
C TRP A 42 8.26 -16.23 -6.62
N SER A 43 7.33 -16.80 -5.88
CA SER A 43 6.21 -16.09 -5.29
C SER A 43 5.91 -16.63 -3.90
N VAL A 44 5.49 -15.74 -3.02
CA VAL A 44 5.06 -16.09 -1.65
C VAL A 44 3.64 -15.59 -1.45
N PRO A 45 2.66 -16.49 -1.26
CA PRO A 45 1.31 -16.10 -0.91
C PRO A 45 1.30 -15.53 0.51
N LYS A 46 0.63 -14.39 0.70
CA LYS A 46 0.51 -13.74 2.00
C LYS A 46 -0.96 -13.42 2.29
N HIS A 47 -1.44 -13.91 3.42
CA HIS A 47 -2.78 -13.56 3.89
C HIS A 47 -2.73 -12.24 4.64
N LEU A 48 -3.40 -11.22 4.11
CA LEU A 48 -3.46 -9.88 4.69
C LEU A 48 -4.70 -9.76 5.58
N SER A 49 -4.55 -10.10 6.86
CA SER A 49 -5.60 -9.90 7.85
C SER A 49 -5.57 -8.48 8.42
N SER A 50 -6.72 -7.99 8.90
CA SER A 50 -6.79 -6.66 9.55
C SER A 50 -5.81 -6.50 10.72
N PRO A 51 -5.61 -7.51 11.60
CA PRO A 51 -4.58 -7.40 12.63
C PRO A 51 -3.16 -7.27 12.09
N LEU A 52 -2.83 -7.93 10.98
CA LEU A 52 -1.52 -7.81 10.35
C LEU A 52 -1.30 -6.41 9.81
N VAL A 53 -2.26 -5.87 9.07
CA VAL A 53 -2.19 -4.52 8.48
C VAL A 53 -2.08 -3.46 9.59
N PHE A 54 -2.88 -3.59 10.64
CA PHE A 54 -2.81 -2.70 11.81
C PHE A 54 -1.43 -2.76 12.50
N ARG A 55 -0.90 -3.96 12.76
CA ARG A 55 0.42 -4.14 13.38
C ARG A 55 1.53 -3.56 12.51
N TYR A 56 1.45 -3.73 11.21
CA TYR A 56 2.42 -3.14 10.28
C TYR A 56 2.39 -1.60 10.35
N SER A 57 1.21 -0.98 10.34
CA SER A 57 1.06 0.45 10.54
C SER A 57 1.68 0.92 11.86
N ALA A 58 1.45 0.18 12.94
CA ALA A 58 1.99 0.52 14.26
C ALA A 58 3.52 0.48 14.29
N VAL A 59 4.15 -0.59 13.78
CA VAL A 59 5.62 -0.73 13.84
C VAL A 59 6.35 0.18 12.86
N THR A 60 5.68 0.60 11.78
CA THR A 60 6.24 1.56 10.80
C THR A 60 5.87 3.01 11.09
N TRP A 61 5.18 3.28 12.22
CA TRP A 61 4.69 4.63 12.58
C TRP A 61 3.81 5.27 11.50
N ASN A 62 3.14 4.45 10.69
CA ASN A 62 2.23 4.91 9.67
C ASN A 62 0.83 5.09 10.26
N ALA A 63 0.49 6.32 10.61
CA ALA A 63 -0.79 6.67 11.24
C ALA A 63 -1.92 6.92 10.22
N HIS A 64 -1.72 6.67 8.93
CA HIS A 64 -2.75 6.91 7.92
C HIS A 64 -3.95 5.99 8.15
N ARG A 65 -5.09 6.58 8.43
CA ARG A 65 -6.31 5.90 8.88
C ARG A 65 -6.86 4.87 7.89
N ILE A 66 -6.57 5.01 6.60
CA ILE A 66 -7.02 4.06 5.57
C ILE A 66 -6.58 2.61 5.85
N HIS A 67 -5.54 2.42 6.65
CA HIS A 67 -4.99 1.09 6.93
C HIS A 67 -5.69 0.37 8.10
N TYR A 68 -6.43 1.10 8.98
CA TYR A 68 -7.00 0.50 10.18
C TYR A 68 -8.40 0.99 10.54
N ASP A 69 -8.89 2.05 9.92
CA ASP A 69 -10.19 2.63 10.18
C ASP A 69 -11.08 2.45 8.94
N THR A 70 -11.97 1.47 9.00
CA THR A 70 -12.83 1.09 7.87
C THR A 70 -13.81 2.20 7.51
N ASP A 71 -14.38 2.88 8.51
CA ASP A 71 -15.36 3.93 8.27
C ASP A 71 -14.70 5.15 7.62
N TYR A 72 -13.52 5.53 8.11
CA TYR A 72 -12.74 6.59 7.48
C TYR A 72 -12.34 6.23 6.03
N ALA A 73 -11.84 5.02 5.82
CA ALA A 73 -11.43 4.58 4.49
C ALA A 73 -12.59 4.64 3.50
N ARG A 74 -13.80 4.26 3.94
CA ARG A 74 -15.01 4.24 3.11
C ARG A 74 -15.60 5.63 2.93
N ASP A 75 -15.84 6.35 4.01
CA ASP A 75 -16.71 7.52 4.02
C ASP A 75 -15.92 8.80 3.67
N GLU A 76 -14.64 8.87 4.00
CA GLU A 76 -13.79 10.04 3.73
C GLU A 76 -12.88 9.85 2.49
N GLU A 77 -12.36 8.64 2.27
CA GLU A 77 -11.41 8.38 1.20
C GLU A 77 -12.00 7.61 0.01
N GLY A 78 -13.24 7.12 0.11
CA GLY A 78 -13.95 6.44 -0.97
C GLY A 78 -13.44 5.04 -1.31
N TYR A 79 -12.69 4.40 -0.42
CA TYR A 79 -12.27 3.00 -0.59
C TYR A 79 -13.36 2.03 -0.13
N PRO A 80 -13.49 0.85 -0.75
CA PRO A 80 -14.51 -0.13 -0.33
C PRO A 80 -14.22 -0.77 1.04
N ALA A 81 -12.97 -0.75 1.48
CA ALA A 81 -12.48 -1.32 2.73
C ALA A 81 -11.14 -0.69 3.10
N THR A 82 -10.56 -1.09 4.24
CA THR A 82 -9.19 -0.70 4.60
C THR A 82 -8.19 -1.13 3.53
N VAL A 83 -7.21 -0.28 3.30
CA VAL A 83 -6.17 -0.47 2.28
C VAL A 83 -4.92 -1.07 2.94
N GLN A 84 -4.29 -2.03 2.29
CA GLN A 84 -3.02 -2.58 2.79
C GLN A 84 -1.88 -1.57 2.63
N ASN A 85 -0.90 -1.63 3.53
CA ASN A 85 0.32 -0.84 3.41
C ASN A 85 1.17 -1.36 2.24
N GLY A 86 1.67 -0.45 1.40
CA GLY A 86 2.50 -0.80 0.25
C GLY A 86 3.72 -1.66 0.61
N GLY A 87 4.39 -1.36 1.72
CA GLY A 87 5.53 -2.13 2.21
C GLY A 87 5.26 -3.58 2.62
N LEU A 88 3.97 -3.99 2.72
CA LEU A 88 3.62 -5.40 2.92
C LEU A 88 3.69 -6.24 1.63
N THR A 89 3.79 -5.59 0.48
CA THR A 89 3.77 -6.24 -0.85
C THR A 89 5.14 -6.20 -1.55
N MET A 90 6.11 -5.56 -0.93
CA MET A 90 7.50 -5.52 -1.42
C MET A 90 8.32 -6.71 -0.93
#